data_64b8d088daa33f1fee576810237e5592
#
_entry.id   64b8d088daa33f1fee576810237e5592
#
_cell.length_a   1.000
_cell.length_b   1.000
_cell.length_c   1.000
_cell.angle_alpha   90.00
_cell.angle_beta   90.00
_cell.angle_gamma   90.00
#
_symmetry.space_group_name_H-M   'P 1'
#
loop_
_entity.id
_entity.type
_entity.pdbx_description
1 polymer ?
#
loop_
_entity_poly.entity_id
_entity_poly.type
_entity_poly.pdbx_seq_one_letter_code
_entity_poly.pdbx_strand_id
1 'polypeptide(L)'
;MDKTLRSLLTEKQDLIIEKWCREIINTYPKETAKFLKEKRDEFANPIGNTISQGIEQTFTALIQESKENEVHLFLKDMIKVRAVQSFTASQAVSFVFLLKRIIREELGKVAEEERIAKALLDFETQIDQLALASFDIYSECRDKLADLKTMEIRNQTYRLLQQANLLTLRSDMEPEEPHSEPEPFRVNTKRKEVVT
;
A
#
# COMPACT_ATOMS: atom_id res chain seq x y z
N MET A 1 20.78 -8.61 -2.33
CA MET A 1 20.44 -9.74 -1.40
C MET A 1 21.48 -10.85 -1.47
N ASP A 2 21.79 -11.51 -0.35
CA ASP A 2 22.69 -12.67 -0.32
C ASP A 2 22.12 -13.82 -1.16
N LYS A 3 23.00 -14.49 -1.94
CA LYS A 3 22.57 -15.56 -2.86
C LYS A 3 21.96 -16.75 -2.13
N THR A 4 22.45 -17.07 -0.92
CA THR A 4 21.94 -18.17 -0.11
C THR A 4 20.54 -17.85 0.42
N LEU A 5 20.35 -16.64 0.96
CA LEU A 5 19.02 -16.21 1.41
C LEU A 5 18.02 -16.18 0.24
N ARG A 6 18.44 -15.67 -0.93
CA ARG A 6 17.61 -15.67 -2.14
C ARG A 6 17.15 -17.08 -2.52
N SER A 7 18.07 -18.06 -2.53
CA SER A 7 17.74 -19.44 -2.86
C SER A 7 16.74 -20.03 -1.87
N LEU A 8 16.93 -19.81 -0.56
CA LEU A 8 16.03 -20.28 0.49
C LEU A 8 14.62 -19.66 0.38
N LEU A 9 14.54 -18.36 0.11
CA LEU A 9 13.26 -17.67 -0.08
C LEU A 9 12.55 -18.11 -1.35
N THR A 10 13.29 -18.38 -2.43
CA THR A 10 12.73 -18.90 -3.69
C THR A 10 12.20 -20.32 -3.51
N GLU A 11 12.93 -21.20 -2.81
CA GLU A 11 12.47 -22.56 -2.51
C GLU A 11 11.17 -22.60 -1.70
N LYS A 12 11.00 -21.63 -0.79
CA LYS A 12 9.84 -21.53 0.10
C LYS A 12 8.78 -20.52 -0.38
N GLN A 13 8.94 -19.98 -1.58
CA GLN A 13 8.12 -18.89 -2.10
C GLN A 13 6.62 -19.17 -2.02
N ASP A 14 6.17 -20.30 -2.53
CA ASP A 14 4.75 -20.65 -2.58
C ASP A 14 4.12 -20.73 -1.18
N LEU A 15 4.86 -21.31 -0.23
CA LEU A 15 4.40 -21.42 1.15
C LEU A 15 4.33 -20.06 1.87
N ILE A 16 5.33 -19.21 1.64
CA ILE A 16 5.36 -17.86 2.21
C ILE A 16 4.21 -17.02 1.64
N ILE A 17 3.99 -17.07 0.33
CA ILE A 17 2.89 -16.34 -0.35
C ILE A 17 1.54 -16.83 0.16
N GLU A 18 1.33 -18.16 0.26
CA GLU A 18 0.07 -18.73 0.78
C GLU A 18 -0.21 -18.26 2.21
N LYS A 19 0.79 -18.33 3.10
CA LYS A 19 0.65 -17.88 4.49
C LYS A 19 0.38 -16.39 4.57
N TRP A 20 1.11 -15.59 3.80
CA TRP A 20 0.94 -14.14 3.78
C TRP A 20 -0.45 -13.75 3.28
N CYS A 21 -0.90 -14.34 2.18
CA CYS A 21 -2.26 -14.15 1.66
C CYS A 21 -3.33 -14.50 2.71
N ARG A 22 -3.19 -15.64 3.38
CA ARG A 22 -4.09 -16.09 4.44
C ARG A 22 -4.14 -15.10 5.62
N GLU A 23 -2.99 -14.61 6.09
CA GLU A 23 -2.93 -13.64 7.17
C GLU A 23 -3.57 -12.29 6.75
N ILE A 24 -3.37 -11.84 5.51
CA ILE A 24 -4.02 -10.64 4.98
C ILE A 24 -5.53 -10.80 4.96
N ILE A 25 -6.03 -11.92 4.47
CA ILE A 25 -7.47 -12.20 4.43
C ILE A 25 -8.06 -12.27 5.85
N ASN A 26 -7.31 -12.77 6.82
CA ASN A 26 -7.73 -12.81 8.22
C ASN A 26 -7.85 -11.42 8.87
N THR A 27 -7.30 -10.37 8.26
CA THR A 27 -7.50 -8.98 8.72
C THR A 27 -8.88 -8.42 8.38
N TYR A 28 -9.63 -9.08 7.52
CA TYR A 28 -10.97 -8.69 7.13
C TYR A 28 -12.04 -9.25 8.11
N PRO A 29 -13.22 -8.63 8.18
CA PRO A 29 -14.34 -9.21 8.90
C PRO A 29 -14.65 -10.63 8.44
N LYS A 30 -15.11 -11.49 9.36
CA LYS A 30 -15.28 -12.94 9.11
C LYS A 30 -16.05 -13.28 7.84
N GLU A 31 -17.14 -12.55 7.55
CA GLU A 31 -17.97 -12.77 6.37
C GLU A 31 -17.21 -12.41 5.08
N THR A 32 -16.53 -11.26 5.07
CA THR A 32 -15.68 -10.84 3.97
C THR A 32 -14.51 -11.80 3.76
N ALA A 33 -13.86 -12.22 4.85
CA ALA A 33 -12.76 -13.19 4.80
C ALA A 33 -13.20 -14.54 4.19
N LYS A 34 -14.42 -15.00 4.51
CA LYS A 34 -14.98 -16.21 3.92
C LYS A 34 -15.16 -16.05 2.42
N PHE A 35 -15.74 -14.93 1.99
CA PHE A 35 -15.93 -14.62 0.57
C PHE A 35 -14.59 -14.53 -0.18
N LEU A 36 -13.58 -13.89 0.40
CA LEU A 36 -12.25 -13.74 -0.21
C LEU A 36 -11.49 -15.08 -0.31
N LYS A 37 -11.75 -16.04 0.60
CA LYS A 37 -11.14 -17.38 0.58
C LYS A 37 -11.77 -18.29 -0.47
N GLU A 38 -12.99 -18.01 -0.88
CA GLU A 38 -13.63 -18.81 -1.92
C GLU A 38 -12.90 -18.57 -3.24
N LYS A 39 -12.23 -19.63 -3.75
CA LYS A 39 -11.63 -19.63 -5.09
C LYS A 39 -12.74 -19.55 -6.13
N ARG A 40 -13.15 -18.33 -6.44
CA ARG A 40 -14.08 -18.05 -7.53
C ARG A 40 -13.29 -17.53 -8.72
N ASP A 41 -13.93 -17.63 -9.88
CA ASP A 41 -13.52 -16.98 -11.10
C ASP A 41 -13.15 -15.51 -10.82
N GLU A 42 -12.19 -14.97 -11.54
CA GLU A 42 -11.69 -13.60 -11.43
C GLU A 42 -12.82 -12.55 -11.38
N PHE A 43 -13.85 -12.76 -12.17
CA PHE A 43 -15.05 -11.91 -12.19
C PHE A 43 -15.91 -12.04 -10.92
N ALA A 44 -15.90 -13.21 -10.28
CA ALA A 44 -16.70 -13.46 -9.09
C ALA A 44 -16.02 -12.97 -7.80
N ASN A 45 -14.69 -12.86 -7.78
CA ASN A 45 -13.92 -12.41 -6.62
C ASN A 45 -12.76 -11.48 -7.03
N PRO A 46 -13.04 -10.30 -7.60
CA PRO A 46 -11.99 -9.39 -8.10
C PRO A 46 -11.06 -8.91 -6.99
N ILE A 47 -11.56 -8.66 -5.78
CA ILE A 47 -10.74 -8.22 -4.63
C ILE A 47 -9.78 -9.32 -4.17
N GLY A 48 -10.26 -10.56 -4.06
CA GLY A 48 -9.41 -11.69 -3.69
C GLY A 48 -8.30 -11.93 -4.72
N ASN A 49 -8.62 -11.79 -6.00
CA ASN A 49 -7.65 -11.89 -7.09
C ASN A 49 -6.61 -10.75 -7.04
N THR A 50 -7.04 -9.50 -6.85
CA THR A 50 -6.13 -8.36 -6.67
C THR A 50 -5.17 -8.58 -5.50
N ILE A 51 -5.67 -9.10 -4.36
CA ILE A 51 -4.83 -9.41 -3.20
C ILE A 51 -3.80 -10.49 -3.56
N SER A 52 -4.23 -11.61 -4.14
CA SER A 52 -3.35 -12.75 -4.45
C SER A 52 -2.27 -12.37 -5.45
N GLN A 53 -2.63 -11.73 -6.55
CA GLN A 53 -1.69 -11.28 -7.59
C GLN A 53 -0.73 -10.21 -7.05
N GLY A 54 -1.24 -9.22 -6.31
CA GLY A 54 -0.41 -8.17 -5.73
C GLY A 54 0.65 -8.71 -4.76
N ILE A 55 0.29 -9.72 -3.94
CA ILE A 55 1.20 -10.37 -3.00
C ILE A 55 2.27 -11.18 -3.74
N GLU A 56 1.87 -11.99 -4.71
CA GLU A 56 2.79 -12.83 -5.49
C GLU A 56 3.82 -11.96 -6.23
N GLN A 57 3.34 -10.95 -6.94
CA GLN A 57 4.19 -10.02 -7.68
C GLN A 57 5.13 -9.23 -6.76
N THR A 58 4.61 -8.76 -5.61
CA THR A 58 5.42 -8.04 -4.62
C THR A 58 6.52 -8.91 -4.06
N PHE A 59 6.21 -10.15 -3.64
CA PHE A 59 7.20 -11.05 -3.07
C PHE A 59 8.26 -11.44 -4.10
N THR A 60 7.85 -11.75 -5.32
CA THR A 60 8.74 -12.06 -6.44
C THR A 60 9.68 -10.88 -6.73
N ALA A 61 9.15 -9.66 -6.79
CA ALA A 61 9.93 -8.46 -7.05
C ALA A 61 10.93 -8.15 -5.92
N LEU A 62 10.58 -8.41 -4.64
CA LEU A 62 11.49 -8.29 -3.50
C LEU A 62 12.66 -9.27 -3.61
N ILE A 63 12.39 -10.55 -3.96
CA ILE A 63 13.44 -11.56 -4.12
C ILE A 63 14.37 -11.24 -5.30
N GLN A 64 13.80 -10.73 -6.39
CA GLN A 64 14.55 -10.39 -7.61
C GLN A 64 15.30 -9.06 -7.52
N GLU A 65 15.14 -8.32 -6.42
CA GLU A 65 15.69 -6.97 -6.26
C GLU A 65 15.27 -6.04 -7.41
N SER A 66 14.01 -6.16 -7.83
CA SER A 66 13.41 -5.27 -8.82
C SER A 66 13.49 -3.81 -8.35
N LYS A 67 13.38 -2.89 -9.29
CA LYS A 67 13.39 -1.46 -8.94
C LYS A 67 12.28 -1.16 -7.93
N GLU A 68 12.59 -0.33 -6.95
CA GLU A 68 11.70 0.04 -5.85
C GLU A 68 10.31 0.48 -6.34
N ASN A 69 10.26 1.28 -7.41
CA ASN A 69 9.01 1.73 -8.01
C ASN A 69 8.13 0.59 -8.56
N GLU A 70 8.72 -0.51 -9.00
CA GLU A 70 7.97 -1.67 -9.52
C GLU A 70 7.31 -2.44 -8.36
N VAL A 71 8.05 -2.63 -7.26
CA VAL A 71 7.52 -3.31 -6.06
C VAL A 71 6.33 -2.56 -5.48
N HIS A 72 6.40 -1.22 -5.42
CA HIS A 72 5.31 -0.38 -4.93
C HIS A 72 4.07 -0.45 -5.83
N LEU A 73 4.26 -0.62 -7.15
CA LEU A 73 3.15 -0.67 -8.10
C LEU A 73 2.22 -1.86 -7.83
N PHE A 74 2.79 -3.01 -7.49
CA PHE A 74 2.01 -4.24 -7.24
C PHE A 74 1.14 -4.14 -5.98
N LEU A 75 1.60 -3.42 -4.95
CA LEU A 75 0.79 -3.18 -3.75
C LEU A 75 -0.23 -2.05 -3.89
N LYS A 76 -0.04 -1.17 -4.87
CA LYS A 76 -0.83 0.05 -5.01
C LYS A 76 -2.34 -0.22 -5.06
N ASP A 77 -2.77 -1.19 -5.84
CA ASP A 77 -4.19 -1.47 -6.01
C ASP A 77 -4.79 -2.12 -4.77
N MET A 78 -4.05 -2.97 -4.09
CA MET A 78 -4.47 -3.54 -2.81
C MET A 78 -4.59 -2.47 -1.72
N ILE A 79 -3.65 -1.53 -1.64
CA ILE A 79 -3.70 -0.40 -0.70
C ILE A 79 -4.87 0.53 -1.03
N LYS A 80 -5.15 0.83 -2.30
CA LYS A 80 -6.31 1.61 -2.72
C LYS A 80 -7.62 0.96 -2.26
N VAL A 81 -7.78 -0.35 -2.46
CA VAL A 81 -8.96 -1.09 -1.99
C VAL A 81 -9.14 -0.91 -0.48
N ARG A 82 -8.06 -1.02 0.31
CA ARG A 82 -8.10 -0.83 1.76
C ARG A 82 -8.38 0.62 2.16
N ALA A 83 -7.86 1.59 1.40
CA ALA A 83 -8.11 3.02 1.66
C ALA A 83 -9.58 3.42 1.46
N VAL A 84 -10.27 2.79 0.49
CA VAL A 84 -11.72 3.00 0.26
C VAL A 84 -12.56 2.32 1.34
N GLN A 85 -12.08 1.21 1.88
CA GLN A 85 -12.71 0.51 2.99
C GLN A 85 -12.45 1.23 4.32
N SER A 86 -13.13 0.83 5.39
CA SER A 86 -13.02 1.46 6.71
C SER A 86 -11.76 1.05 7.50
N PHE A 87 -10.65 0.73 6.83
CA PHE A 87 -9.38 0.48 7.49
C PHE A 87 -8.73 1.77 7.98
N THR A 88 -8.18 1.75 9.19
CA THR A 88 -7.24 2.80 9.62
C THR A 88 -5.92 2.68 8.87
N ALA A 89 -5.10 3.74 8.86
CA ALA A 89 -3.80 3.72 8.20
C ALA A 89 -2.92 2.55 8.67
N SER A 90 -2.84 2.33 9.98
CA SER A 90 -2.10 1.22 10.57
C SER A 90 -2.63 -0.15 10.14
N GLN A 91 -3.95 -0.34 10.12
CA GLN A 91 -4.56 -1.59 9.66
C GLN A 91 -4.33 -1.83 8.17
N ALA A 92 -4.38 -0.75 7.35
CA ALA A 92 -4.20 -0.85 5.91
C ALA A 92 -2.77 -1.28 5.53
N VAL A 93 -1.76 -0.92 6.33
CA VAL A 93 -0.34 -1.15 6.03
C VAL A 93 0.27 -2.31 6.84
N SER A 94 -0.28 -2.64 8.01
CA SER A 94 0.29 -3.63 8.95
C SER A 94 0.59 -5.00 8.34
N PHE A 95 -0.13 -5.40 7.30
CA PHE A 95 0.07 -6.68 6.64
C PHE A 95 1.46 -6.82 6.00
N VAL A 96 2.11 -5.71 5.65
CA VAL A 96 3.48 -5.73 5.10
C VAL A 96 4.46 -6.27 6.15
N PHE A 97 4.30 -5.87 7.40
CA PHE A 97 5.15 -6.35 8.51
C PHE A 97 4.93 -7.83 8.86
N LEU A 98 3.76 -8.39 8.55
CA LEU A 98 3.50 -9.82 8.74
C LEU A 98 4.47 -10.69 7.94
N LEU A 99 4.94 -10.20 6.79
CA LEU A 99 5.88 -10.89 5.94
C LEU A 99 7.18 -11.21 6.69
N LYS A 100 7.72 -10.29 7.51
CA LYS A 100 8.91 -10.53 8.33
C LYS A 100 8.75 -11.75 9.25
N ARG A 101 7.63 -11.80 9.97
CA ARG A 101 7.30 -12.92 10.86
C ARG A 101 7.20 -14.22 10.10
N ILE A 102 6.47 -14.23 8.99
CA ILE A 102 6.26 -15.42 8.17
C ILE A 102 7.59 -15.96 7.65
N ILE A 103 8.46 -15.09 7.14
CA ILE A 103 9.79 -15.47 6.64
C ILE A 103 10.63 -16.10 7.76
N ARG A 104 10.67 -15.49 8.95
CA ARG A 104 11.41 -16.04 10.10
C ARG A 104 10.86 -17.40 10.53
N GLU A 105 9.56 -17.56 10.56
CA GLU A 105 8.91 -18.84 10.86
C GLU A 105 9.27 -19.94 9.83
N GLU A 106 9.29 -19.58 8.53
CA GLU A 106 9.61 -20.53 7.47
C GLU A 106 11.09 -20.89 7.40
N LEU A 107 11.97 -19.96 7.67
CA LEU A 107 13.42 -20.23 7.72
C LEU A 107 13.80 -21.01 8.99
N GLY A 108 13.02 -20.88 10.08
CA GLY A 108 13.27 -21.57 11.34
C GLY A 108 14.71 -21.33 11.85
N LYS A 109 15.38 -22.43 12.24
CA LYS A 109 16.75 -22.34 12.80
C LYS A 109 17.78 -21.79 11.83
N VAL A 110 17.58 -21.89 10.51
CA VAL A 110 18.50 -21.35 9.51
C VAL A 110 18.55 -19.82 9.58
N ALA A 111 17.46 -19.17 10.03
CA ALA A 111 17.44 -17.71 10.25
C ALA A 111 18.40 -17.24 11.36
N GLU A 112 18.84 -18.14 12.26
CA GLU A 112 19.77 -17.84 13.36
C GLU A 112 21.24 -17.96 12.97
N GLU A 113 21.54 -18.53 11.80
CA GLU A 113 22.89 -18.59 11.27
C GLU A 113 23.38 -17.17 10.99
N GLU A 114 24.56 -16.79 11.50
CA GLU A 114 25.10 -15.42 11.48
C GLU A 114 25.03 -14.76 10.09
N ARG A 115 25.41 -15.51 9.05
CA ARG A 115 25.36 -15.03 7.67
C ARG A 115 23.95 -14.77 7.19
N ILE A 116 23.02 -15.68 7.48
CA ILE A 116 21.63 -15.57 7.06
C ILE A 116 20.94 -14.48 7.88
N ALA A 117 21.18 -14.41 9.19
CA ALA A 117 20.64 -13.39 10.07
C ALA A 117 20.98 -11.97 9.60
N LYS A 118 22.24 -11.74 9.18
CA LYS A 118 22.68 -10.45 8.63
C LYS A 118 21.97 -10.14 7.31
N ALA A 119 21.92 -11.09 6.38
CA ALA A 119 21.26 -10.90 5.10
C ALA A 119 19.73 -10.70 5.27
N LEU A 120 19.13 -11.37 6.26
CA LEU A 120 17.73 -11.24 6.59
C LEU A 120 17.41 -9.84 7.16
N LEU A 121 18.30 -9.26 7.96
CA LEU A 121 18.13 -7.89 8.46
C LEU A 121 18.11 -6.86 7.32
N ASP A 122 18.98 -7.01 6.33
CA ASP A 122 18.99 -6.16 5.14
C ASP A 122 17.69 -6.31 4.33
N PHE A 123 17.19 -7.54 4.19
CA PHE A 123 15.93 -7.82 3.52
C PHE A 123 14.72 -7.28 4.30
N GLU A 124 14.72 -7.40 5.61
CA GLU A 124 13.69 -6.83 6.48
C GLU A 124 13.66 -5.30 6.42
N THR A 125 14.80 -4.65 6.20
CA THR A 125 14.86 -3.21 5.97
C THR A 125 14.14 -2.81 4.67
N GLN A 126 14.24 -3.62 3.61
CA GLN A 126 13.48 -3.40 2.38
C GLN A 126 11.96 -3.55 2.61
N ILE A 127 11.55 -4.51 3.47
CA ILE A 127 10.15 -4.65 3.85
C ILE A 127 9.67 -3.41 4.64
N ASP A 128 10.51 -2.81 5.49
CA ASP A 128 10.17 -1.56 6.19
C ASP A 128 9.97 -0.40 5.21
N GLN A 129 10.84 -0.26 4.23
CA GLN A 129 10.70 0.74 3.17
C GLN A 129 9.42 0.54 2.37
N LEU A 130 9.09 -0.72 2.06
CA LEU A 130 7.83 -1.05 1.40
C LEU A 130 6.61 -0.67 2.25
N ALA A 131 6.68 -0.84 3.56
CA ALA A 131 5.60 -0.43 4.47
C ALA A 131 5.42 1.10 4.50
N LEU A 132 6.52 1.87 4.51
CA LEU A 132 6.48 3.33 4.43
C LEU A 132 5.87 3.81 3.11
N ALA A 133 6.30 3.25 1.99
CA ALA A 133 5.72 3.58 0.69
C ALA A 133 4.23 3.20 0.60
N SER A 134 3.84 2.09 1.22
CA SER A 134 2.43 1.68 1.32
C SER A 134 1.60 2.69 2.13
N PHE A 135 2.21 3.28 3.17
CA PHE A 135 1.58 4.34 3.95
C PHE A 135 1.36 5.61 3.12
N ASP A 136 2.33 6.02 2.31
CA ASP A 136 2.21 7.17 1.42
C ASP A 136 1.09 6.96 0.41
N ILE A 137 1.03 5.79 -0.24
CA ILE A 137 -0.05 5.43 -1.17
C ILE A 137 -1.42 5.47 -0.47
N TYR A 138 -1.50 4.97 0.77
CA TYR A 138 -2.74 5.03 1.54
C TYR A 138 -3.15 6.48 1.81
N SER A 139 -2.22 7.32 2.24
CA SER A 139 -2.46 8.74 2.55
C SER A 139 -2.96 9.49 1.33
N GLU A 140 -2.27 9.37 0.19
CA GLU A 140 -2.72 9.96 -1.08
C GLU A 140 -4.14 9.52 -1.47
N CYS A 141 -4.46 8.25 -1.28
CA CYS A 141 -5.80 7.75 -1.58
C CYS A 141 -6.86 8.35 -0.65
N ARG A 142 -6.54 8.51 0.63
CA ARG A 142 -7.46 9.11 1.62
C ARG A 142 -7.68 10.59 1.34
N ASP A 143 -6.64 11.32 0.95
CA ASP A 143 -6.74 12.72 0.58
C ASP A 143 -7.64 12.91 -0.64
N LYS A 144 -7.41 12.13 -1.70
CA LYS A 144 -8.28 12.13 -2.90
C LYS A 144 -9.73 11.79 -2.57
N LEU A 145 -9.99 10.86 -1.65
CA LEU A 145 -11.34 10.54 -1.21
C LEU A 145 -11.97 11.69 -0.40
N ALA A 146 -11.20 12.41 0.41
CA ALA A 146 -11.66 13.58 1.15
C ALA A 146 -12.03 14.73 0.20
N ASP A 147 -11.20 14.97 -0.82
CA ASP A 147 -11.45 15.97 -1.86
C ASP A 147 -12.73 15.67 -2.64
N LEU A 148 -12.90 14.42 -3.09
CA LEU A 148 -14.11 13.99 -3.79
C LEU A 148 -15.36 14.18 -2.94
N LYS A 149 -15.34 13.83 -1.66
CA LYS A 149 -16.45 14.06 -0.74
C LYS A 149 -16.74 15.55 -0.55
N THR A 150 -15.70 16.37 -0.44
CA THR A 150 -15.85 17.81 -0.31
C THR A 150 -16.49 18.41 -1.55
N MET A 151 -16.07 17.98 -2.75
CA MET A 151 -16.67 18.40 -4.03
C MET A 151 -18.13 17.96 -4.12
N GLU A 152 -18.45 16.73 -3.71
CA GLU A 152 -19.82 16.22 -3.72
C GLU A 152 -20.72 17.05 -2.81
N ILE A 153 -20.30 17.33 -1.56
CA ILE A 153 -21.05 18.16 -0.62
C ILE A 153 -21.23 19.59 -1.18
N ARG A 154 -20.19 20.19 -1.77
CA ARG A 154 -20.27 21.51 -2.40
C ARG A 154 -21.31 21.51 -3.52
N ASN A 155 -21.27 20.51 -4.40
CA ASN A 155 -22.21 20.40 -5.51
C ASN A 155 -23.66 20.18 -5.03
N GLN A 156 -23.87 19.37 -4.02
CA GLN A 156 -25.19 19.15 -3.41
C GLN A 156 -25.71 20.43 -2.77
N THR A 157 -24.89 21.14 -2.00
CA THR A 157 -25.23 22.40 -1.37
C THR A 157 -25.57 23.46 -2.42
N TYR A 158 -24.78 23.57 -3.50
CA TYR A 158 -25.04 24.50 -4.59
C TYR A 158 -26.39 24.23 -5.27
N ARG A 159 -26.71 22.96 -5.56
CA ARG A 159 -28.00 22.56 -6.14
C ARG A 159 -29.18 22.92 -5.22
N LEU A 160 -29.04 22.68 -3.92
CA LEU A 160 -30.07 23.04 -2.94
C LEU A 160 -30.30 24.55 -2.84
N LEU A 161 -29.24 25.33 -2.86
CA LEU A 161 -29.31 26.79 -2.86
C LEU A 161 -29.96 27.34 -4.14
N GLN A 162 -29.67 26.75 -5.30
CA GLN A 162 -30.34 27.08 -6.56
C GLN A 162 -31.83 26.77 -6.52
N GLN A 163 -32.22 25.58 -6.03
CA GLN A 163 -33.62 25.19 -5.91
C GLN A 163 -34.41 26.07 -4.94
N ALA A 164 -33.77 26.55 -3.89
CA ALA A 164 -34.37 27.45 -2.92
C ALA A 164 -34.41 28.93 -3.37
N ASN A 165 -34.00 29.25 -4.60
CA ASN A 165 -33.86 30.64 -5.12
C ASN A 165 -33.06 31.59 -4.19
N LEU A 166 -32.17 31.01 -3.35
CA LEU A 166 -31.34 31.77 -2.41
C LEU A 166 -30.02 32.24 -3.01
N LEU A 167 -29.70 31.78 -4.22
CA LEU A 167 -28.60 32.31 -5.02
C LEU A 167 -29.13 33.47 -5.86
N THR A 168 -29.11 34.67 -5.32
CA THR A 168 -29.04 35.86 -6.14
C THR A 168 -27.70 35.77 -6.89
N LEU A 169 -27.79 35.74 -8.22
CA LEU A 169 -26.62 35.72 -9.09
C LEU A 169 -25.65 36.85 -8.71
N ARG A 170 -24.63 36.53 -7.94
CA ARG A 170 -23.39 37.30 -7.96
C ARG A 170 -22.65 36.81 -9.20
N SER A 171 -22.72 37.59 -10.26
CA SER A 171 -22.05 37.37 -11.54
C SER A 171 -20.52 37.45 -11.47
N ASP A 172 -19.93 37.46 -10.28
CA ASP A 172 -18.52 37.84 -10.05
C ASP A 172 -17.73 36.72 -9.37
N MET A 173 -18.23 35.51 -9.29
CA MET A 173 -17.42 34.37 -8.88
C MET A 173 -17.15 33.47 -10.10
N GLU A 174 -16.11 33.81 -10.85
CA GLU A 174 -15.46 32.81 -11.70
C GLU A 174 -15.05 31.61 -10.84
N PRO A 175 -15.27 30.36 -11.32
CA PRO A 175 -14.78 29.20 -10.61
C PRO A 175 -13.25 29.29 -10.55
N GLU A 176 -12.68 29.40 -9.35
CA GLU A 176 -11.25 29.21 -9.16
C GLU A 176 -10.90 27.82 -9.70
N GLU A 177 -10.04 27.82 -10.74
CA GLU A 177 -9.44 26.58 -11.22
C GLU A 177 -8.73 25.88 -10.05
N PRO A 178 -8.77 24.54 -9.97
CA PRO A 178 -8.08 23.80 -8.92
C PRO A 178 -6.60 24.17 -8.97
N HIS A 179 -6.10 24.69 -7.85
CA HIS A 179 -4.70 25.04 -7.67
C HIS A 179 -3.81 23.94 -8.20
N SER A 180 -2.88 24.34 -9.08
CA SER A 180 -1.76 23.55 -9.57
C SER A 180 -1.14 22.70 -8.46
N GLU A 181 -0.77 21.48 -8.82
CA GLU A 181 -0.09 20.49 -7.98
C GLU A 181 0.95 21.15 -7.05
N PRO A 182 0.98 20.81 -5.75
CA PRO A 182 2.03 21.29 -4.86
C PRO A 182 3.39 20.81 -5.38
N GLU A 183 4.31 21.76 -5.59
CA GLU A 183 5.69 21.42 -5.98
C GLU A 183 6.29 20.43 -4.99
N PRO A 184 7.06 19.43 -5.47
CA PRO A 184 7.70 18.46 -4.60
C PRO A 184 8.69 19.17 -3.66
N PHE A 185 8.60 18.81 -2.39
CA PHE A 185 9.43 19.34 -1.30
C PHE A 185 10.91 19.15 -1.64
N ARG A 186 11.60 20.21 -2.07
CA ARG A 186 13.05 20.18 -2.31
C ARG A 186 13.77 20.21 -0.97
N VAL A 187 14.30 19.07 -0.55
CA VAL A 187 15.25 18.99 0.56
C VAL A 187 16.53 19.73 0.16
N ASN A 188 16.75 20.88 0.78
CA ASN A 188 17.92 21.71 0.53
C ASN A 188 19.14 21.15 1.29
N THR A 189 19.86 20.21 0.68
CA THR A 189 21.13 19.69 1.17
C THR A 189 22.27 20.68 0.88
N LYS A 190 22.30 21.82 1.55
CA LYS A 190 23.53 22.60 1.64
C LYS A 190 24.45 21.98 2.69
N ARG A 191 25.33 21.10 2.28
CA ARG A 191 26.55 20.72 3.02
C ARG A 191 27.36 22.00 3.22
N LYS A 192 27.53 22.40 4.47
CA LYS A 192 28.58 23.37 4.86
C LYS A 192 29.91 22.64 4.76
N GLU A 193 30.71 22.99 3.79
CA GLU A 193 32.13 22.73 3.82
C GLU A 193 32.75 23.54 4.96
N VAL A 194 33.28 22.84 5.96
CA VAL A 194 34.16 23.39 6.98
C VAL A 194 35.54 23.39 6.40
N VAL A 195 36.04 24.57 6.05
CA VAL A 195 37.45 24.81 5.74
C VAL A 195 38.16 25.02 7.06
N THR A 196 39.21 24.29 7.24
CA THR A 196 40.24 24.32 8.30
C THR A 196 40.81 25.69 8.51
#